data_2153ea2f30f5febd75f7fc92ab67d304
#
_entry.id   2153ea2f30f5febd75f7fc92ab67d304
#
_cell.length_a   1.000
_cell.length_b   1.000
_cell.length_c   1.000
_cell.angle_alpha   90.00
_cell.angle_beta   90.00
_cell.angle_gamma   90.00
#
_symmetry.space_group_name_H-M   'P 1'
#
loop_
_entity.id
_entity.type
_entity.pdbx_description
1 polymer ?
#
loop_
_entity_poly.entity_id
_entity_poly.type
_entity_poly.pdbx_seq_one_letter_code
_entity_poly.pdbx_strand_id
1 'polypeptide(L)'
;MSITAERKHELITTHARSEGDTGSAEVQVAILSERISNLTEHFKTHKKDNHSRRGLLKLVSQRRSLLDHLKTSDGGRYQALIGTLGLRR
;
A
#
# COMPACT_ATOMS: atom_id res chain seq x y z
N MET A 1 7.97 -0.26 12.10
CA MET A 1 6.68 0.11 11.51
C MET A 1 6.84 0.61 10.08
N SER A 2 7.90 1.28 9.82
CA SER A 2 8.28 1.62 8.46
C SER A 2 8.83 0.37 7.79
N ILE A 3 8.72 0.29 6.47
CA ILE A 3 9.33 -0.82 5.75
C ILE A 3 10.82 -0.57 5.55
N THR A 4 11.60 -1.65 5.51
CA THR A 4 13.03 -1.56 5.26
C THR A 4 13.28 -1.20 3.80
N ALA A 5 14.47 -0.70 3.48
CA ALA A 5 14.84 -0.41 2.11
C ALA A 5 14.82 -1.67 1.24
N GLU A 6 15.23 -2.81 1.80
CA GLU A 6 15.22 -4.08 1.09
C GLU A 6 13.81 -4.52 0.74
N ARG A 7 12.88 -4.43 1.71
CA ARG A 7 11.49 -4.81 1.46
C ARG A 7 10.82 -3.87 0.47
N LYS A 8 11.12 -2.57 0.56
CA LYS A 8 10.61 -1.60 -0.39
C LYS A 8 11.07 -1.92 -1.81
N HIS A 9 12.34 -2.28 -1.95
CA HIS A 9 12.89 -2.66 -3.25
C HIS A 9 12.18 -3.90 -3.82
N GLU A 10 11.92 -4.90 -2.97
CA GLU A 10 11.18 -6.09 -3.39
C GLU A 10 9.78 -5.73 -3.90
N LEU A 11 9.08 -4.85 -3.18
CA LEU A 11 7.74 -4.41 -3.58
C LEU A 11 7.76 -3.65 -4.89
N ILE A 12 8.75 -2.77 -5.08
CA ILE A 12 8.91 -2.04 -6.32
C ILE A 12 9.14 -3.00 -7.48
N THR A 13 10.05 -3.95 -7.30
CA THR A 13 10.38 -4.92 -8.34
C THR A 13 9.17 -5.79 -8.71
N THR A 14 8.42 -6.24 -7.69
CA THR A 14 7.27 -7.11 -7.89
C THR A 14 6.11 -6.41 -8.62
N HIS A 15 5.87 -5.14 -8.30
CA HIS A 15 4.70 -4.42 -8.78
C HIS A 15 5.00 -3.39 -9.87
N ALA A 16 6.26 -3.20 -10.23
CA ALA A 16 6.63 -2.26 -11.29
C ALA A 16 6.01 -2.68 -12.62
N ARG A 17 5.51 -1.68 -13.37
CA ARG A 17 4.93 -1.91 -14.69
C ARG A 17 6.00 -2.09 -15.74
N SER A 18 7.18 -1.52 -15.49
CA SER A 18 8.32 -1.62 -16.39
C SER A 18 9.58 -1.46 -15.57
N GLU A 19 10.73 -1.78 -16.17
CA GLU A 19 12.01 -1.59 -15.52
C GLU A 19 12.21 -0.13 -15.14
N GLY A 20 12.64 0.12 -13.93
CA GLY A 20 12.83 1.47 -13.41
C GLY A 20 11.58 2.15 -12.88
N ASP A 21 10.41 1.51 -12.94
CA ASP A 21 9.19 2.07 -12.41
C ASP A 21 9.19 2.01 -10.89
N THR A 22 9.21 3.18 -10.25
CA THR A 22 9.19 3.29 -8.79
C THR A 22 7.99 4.08 -8.29
N GLY A 23 7.18 4.63 -9.19
CA GLY A 23 6.11 5.57 -8.83
C GLY A 23 4.73 5.28 -9.39
N SER A 24 4.51 4.13 -10.02
CA SER A 24 3.18 3.80 -10.54
C SER A 24 2.19 3.60 -9.39
N ALA A 25 0.89 3.67 -9.69
CA ALA A 25 -0.15 3.44 -8.69
C ALA A 25 0.00 2.05 -8.06
N GLU A 26 0.36 1.04 -8.85
CA GLU A 26 0.55 -0.31 -8.34
C GLU A 26 1.67 -0.36 -7.30
N VAL A 27 2.81 0.26 -7.59
CA VAL A 27 3.93 0.29 -6.65
C VAL A 27 3.56 1.05 -5.39
N GLN A 28 2.93 2.21 -5.52
CA GLN A 28 2.54 3.04 -4.38
C GLN A 28 1.54 2.32 -3.48
N VAL A 29 0.53 1.67 -4.07
CA VAL A 29 -0.47 0.92 -3.30
C VAL A 29 0.17 -0.26 -2.58
N ALA A 30 1.11 -0.96 -3.22
CA ALA A 30 1.81 -2.08 -2.59
C ALA A 30 2.61 -1.60 -1.37
N ILE A 31 3.33 -0.50 -1.49
CA ILE A 31 4.11 0.07 -0.38
C ILE A 31 3.17 0.51 0.75
N LEU A 32 2.09 1.21 0.43
CA LEU A 32 1.11 1.65 1.44
C LEU A 32 0.47 0.46 2.14
N SER A 33 0.14 -0.60 1.41
CA SER A 33 -0.46 -1.81 2.00
C SER A 33 0.48 -2.48 2.98
N GLU A 34 1.77 -2.56 2.67
CA GLU A 34 2.77 -3.11 3.58
C GLU A 34 2.89 -2.26 4.85
N ARG A 35 2.94 -0.94 4.70
CA ARG A 35 3.02 -0.02 5.85
C ARG A 35 1.78 -0.11 6.73
N ILE A 36 0.59 -0.22 6.12
CA ILE A 36 -0.67 -0.38 6.85
C ILE A 36 -0.64 -1.69 7.65
N SER A 37 -0.19 -2.77 7.04
CA SER A 37 -0.07 -4.06 7.70
C SER A 37 0.87 -3.98 8.91
N ASN A 38 2.02 -3.33 8.75
CA ASN A 38 3.00 -3.18 9.83
C ASN A 38 2.44 -2.36 10.99
N LEU A 39 1.71 -1.28 10.70
CA LEU A 39 1.07 -0.47 11.74
C LEU A 39 -0.05 -1.23 12.44
N THR A 40 -0.82 -2.02 11.69
CA THR A 40 -1.88 -2.84 12.27
C THR A 40 -1.30 -3.83 13.28
N GLU A 41 -0.17 -4.46 12.95
CA GLU A 41 0.53 -5.33 13.89
C GLU A 41 1.01 -4.56 15.12
N HIS A 42 1.52 -3.34 14.91
CA HIS A 42 1.96 -2.48 16.01
C HIS A 42 0.83 -2.25 17.03
N PHE A 43 -0.40 -2.04 16.57
CA PHE A 43 -1.53 -1.78 17.45
C PHE A 43 -1.97 -2.98 18.28
N LYS A 44 -1.53 -4.18 17.95
CA LYS A 44 -1.81 -5.35 18.77
C LYS A 44 -1.11 -5.25 20.12
N THR A 45 0.01 -4.55 20.19
CA THR A 45 0.78 -4.36 21.42
C THR A 45 0.76 -2.93 21.95
N HIS A 46 0.43 -1.95 21.11
CA HIS A 46 0.46 -0.52 21.46
C HIS A 46 -0.89 0.13 21.16
N LYS A 47 -1.95 -0.33 21.83
CA LYS A 47 -3.32 0.07 21.54
C LYS A 47 -3.63 1.55 21.77
N LYS A 48 -2.82 2.22 22.59
CA LYS A 48 -3.05 3.63 22.95
C LYS A 48 -2.14 4.60 22.20
N ASP A 49 -1.44 4.15 21.18
CA ASP A 49 -0.55 5.01 20.39
C ASP A 49 -1.38 5.84 19.40
N ASN A 50 -1.79 7.03 19.84
CA ASN A 50 -2.65 7.90 19.02
C ASN A 50 -1.95 8.49 17.80
N HIS A 51 -0.64 8.72 17.87
CA HIS A 51 0.12 9.24 16.73
C HIS A 51 0.18 8.22 15.61
N SER A 52 0.46 6.96 15.93
CA SER A 52 0.47 5.90 14.94
C SER A 52 -0.92 5.64 14.37
N ARG A 53 -1.95 5.81 15.19
CA ARG A 53 -3.34 5.65 14.74
C ARG A 53 -3.70 6.69 13.68
N ARG A 54 -3.30 7.95 13.89
CA ARG A 54 -3.49 9.01 12.90
C ARG A 54 -2.73 8.72 11.61
N GLY A 55 -1.50 8.23 11.75
CA GLY A 55 -0.69 7.83 10.61
C GLY A 55 -1.34 6.71 9.81
N LEU A 56 -1.89 5.71 10.51
CA LEU A 56 -2.59 4.60 9.86
C LEU A 56 -3.79 5.10 9.05
N LEU A 57 -4.62 5.96 9.65
CA LEU A 57 -5.78 6.51 8.94
C LEU A 57 -5.38 7.27 7.70
N LYS A 58 -4.28 8.04 7.77
CA LYS A 58 -3.77 8.78 6.63
C LYS A 58 -3.33 7.83 5.51
N LEU A 59 -2.61 6.76 5.85
CA LEU A 59 -2.15 5.76 4.87
C LEU A 59 -3.33 5.05 4.22
N VAL A 60 -4.35 4.69 5.00
CA VAL A 60 -5.56 4.04 4.48
C VAL A 60 -6.27 4.98 3.49
N SER A 61 -6.39 6.26 3.82
CA SER A 61 -7.00 7.25 2.93
C SER A 61 -6.22 7.42 1.63
N GLN A 62 -4.90 7.47 1.72
CA GLN A 62 -4.04 7.58 0.55
C GLN A 62 -4.17 6.37 -0.36
N ARG A 63 -4.17 5.17 0.23
CA ARG A 63 -4.35 3.93 -0.54
C ARG A 63 -5.69 3.92 -1.26
N ARG A 64 -6.75 4.32 -0.56
CA ARG A 64 -8.09 4.37 -1.15
C ARG A 64 -8.16 5.33 -2.32
N SER A 65 -7.55 6.51 -2.18
CA SER A 65 -7.52 7.50 -3.26
C SER A 65 -6.80 6.97 -4.50
N LEU A 66 -5.66 6.31 -4.30
CA LEU A 66 -4.91 5.71 -5.40
C LEU A 66 -5.69 4.59 -6.08
N LEU A 67 -6.36 3.74 -5.30
CA LEU A 67 -7.17 2.65 -5.84
C LEU A 67 -8.37 3.18 -6.61
N ASP A 68 -9.05 4.20 -6.08
CA ASP A 68 -10.20 4.81 -6.77
C ASP A 68 -9.78 5.44 -8.09
N HIS A 69 -8.63 6.11 -8.10
CA HIS A 69 -8.08 6.70 -9.32
C HIS A 69 -7.75 5.61 -10.35
N LEU A 70 -7.09 4.55 -9.92
CA LEU A 70 -6.72 3.45 -10.79
C LEU A 70 -7.97 2.74 -11.37
N LYS A 71 -8.98 2.54 -10.52
CA LYS A 71 -10.24 1.93 -10.95
C LYS A 71 -10.90 2.74 -12.07
N THR A 72 -10.85 4.06 -11.97
CA THR A 72 -11.41 4.96 -12.96
C THR A 72 -10.57 4.98 -14.24
N SER A 73 -9.25 4.99 -14.09
CA SER A 73 -8.32 5.11 -15.23
C SER A 73 -8.11 3.79 -15.97
N ASP A 74 -8.03 2.69 -15.25
CA ASP A 74 -7.77 1.37 -15.83
C ASP A 74 -8.30 0.28 -14.92
N GLY A 75 -9.54 -0.11 -15.15
CA GLY A 75 -10.23 -1.12 -14.33
C GLY A 75 -9.55 -2.48 -14.34
N GLY A 76 -8.90 -2.85 -15.46
CA GLY A 76 -8.16 -4.12 -15.53
C GLY A 76 -6.97 -4.16 -14.59
N ARG A 77 -6.20 -3.09 -14.57
CA ARG A 77 -5.07 -2.97 -13.64
C ARG A 77 -5.54 -2.98 -12.20
N TYR A 78 -6.66 -2.30 -11.92
CA TYR A 78 -7.25 -2.26 -10.59
C TYR A 78 -7.63 -3.65 -10.10
N GLN A 79 -8.31 -4.44 -10.94
CA GLN A 79 -8.73 -5.79 -10.58
C GLN A 79 -7.52 -6.71 -10.36
N ALA A 80 -6.52 -6.62 -11.21
CA ALA A 80 -5.30 -7.41 -11.08
C ALA A 80 -4.58 -7.09 -9.77
N LEU A 81 -4.48 -5.80 -9.44
CA LEU A 81 -3.79 -5.36 -8.21
C LEU A 81 -4.53 -5.83 -6.96
N ILE A 82 -5.85 -5.68 -6.93
CA ILE A 82 -6.65 -6.14 -5.79
C ILE A 82 -6.47 -7.64 -5.58
N GLY A 83 -6.50 -8.42 -6.66
CA GLY A 83 -6.28 -9.86 -6.58
C GLY A 83 -4.91 -10.21 -6.04
N THR A 84 -3.88 -9.52 -6.51
CA THR A 84 -2.50 -9.77 -6.08
C THR A 84 -2.29 -9.43 -4.61
N LEU A 85 -2.87 -8.32 -4.14
CA LEU A 85 -2.68 -7.86 -2.77
C LEU A 85 -3.71 -8.42 -1.79
N GLY A 86 -4.72 -9.12 -2.28
CA GLY A 86 -5.78 -9.67 -1.43
C GLY A 86 -6.69 -8.61 -0.82
N LEU A 87 -6.84 -7.48 -1.48
CA LEU A 87 -7.70 -6.40 -1.00
C LEU A 87 -9.15 -6.64 -1.41
N ARG A 88 -10.07 -6.06 -0.65
CA ARG A 88 -11.51 -6.23 -0.90
C ARG A 88 -12.08 -5.23 -1.91
N ARG A 89 -11.27 -4.31 -2.35
CA ARG A 89 -11.76 -3.26 -3.27
C ARG A 89 -10.90 -3.15 -4.49
#